data_aad3a35ab4eeab21f225ae527034ca32
#
_entry.id   aad3a35ab4eeab21f225ae527034ca32
#
_cell.length_a   1.000
_cell.length_b   1.000
_cell.length_c   1.000
_cell.angle_alpha   90.00
_cell.angle_beta   90.00
_cell.angle_gamma   90.00
#
_symmetry.space_group_name_H-M   'P 1'
#
loop_
_entity.id
_entity.type
_entity.pdbx_description
1 polymer ?
#
loop_
_entity_poly.entity_id
_entity_poly.type
_entity_poly.pdbx_seq_one_letter_code
_entity_poly.pdbx_strand_id
1 'polypeptide(L)'
;MVIYPCAAIVLLALIGAAFVLPSDGASGWGMGSRLALVALALAGAYFLHRLADVRLVADDTGVSVVNIVHSRRLEWAEVVGVRLLRDDPWMMLDVSDGQPLAVMGVQKADGAYAQEQAGRFARMVAERTRTPSDP
;
A
#
# COMPACT_ATOMS: atom_id res chain seq x y z
N MET A 1 3.56 -12.56 -4.91
CA MET A 1 5.00 -12.31 -5.15
C MET A 1 5.36 -12.09 -6.62
N VAL A 2 4.42 -11.68 -7.45
CA VAL A 2 4.58 -11.45 -8.91
C VAL A 2 5.02 -10.01 -9.21
N ILE A 3 4.82 -9.08 -8.27
CA ILE A 3 5.09 -7.64 -8.46
C ILE A 3 6.57 -7.36 -8.75
N TYR A 4 7.49 -7.97 -8.02
CA TYR A 4 8.93 -7.73 -8.20
C TYR A 4 9.48 -8.18 -9.57
N PRO A 5 9.17 -9.40 -10.09
CA PRO A 5 9.62 -9.77 -11.43
C PRO A 5 9.00 -8.89 -12.52
N CYS A 6 7.72 -8.52 -12.42
CA CYS A 6 7.11 -7.59 -13.38
C CYS A 6 7.78 -6.21 -13.32
N ALA A 7 8.04 -5.69 -12.12
CA ALA A 7 8.74 -4.42 -11.94
C ALA A 7 10.16 -4.47 -12.55
N ALA A 8 10.89 -5.56 -12.33
CA ALA A 8 12.24 -5.74 -12.90
C ALA A 8 12.22 -5.77 -14.44
N ILE A 9 11.26 -6.47 -15.04
CA ILE A 9 11.10 -6.53 -16.50
C ILE A 9 10.82 -5.13 -17.07
N VAL A 10 9.90 -4.39 -16.50
CA VAL A 10 9.56 -3.02 -16.94
C VAL A 10 10.75 -2.09 -16.77
N LEU A 11 11.46 -2.17 -15.64
CA LEU A 11 12.66 -1.39 -15.38
C LEU A 11 13.76 -1.65 -16.41
N LEU A 12 14.06 -2.93 -16.66
CA LEU A 12 15.07 -3.34 -17.64
C LEU A 12 14.67 -2.93 -19.05
N ALA A 13 13.38 -3.02 -19.42
CA ALA A 13 12.88 -2.59 -20.73
C ALA A 13 13.05 -1.07 -20.93
N LEU A 14 12.72 -0.25 -19.93
CA LEU A 14 12.86 1.21 -19.99
C LEU A 14 14.34 1.64 -20.03
N ILE A 15 15.19 1.02 -19.21
CA ILE A 15 16.63 1.29 -19.24
C ILE A 15 17.21 0.84 -20.58
N GLY A 16 16.87 -0.35 -21.05
CA GLY A 16 17.32 -0.86 -22.36
C GLY A 16 16.91 0.08 -23.50
N ALA A 17 15.67 0.55 -23.50
CA ALA A 17 15.19 1.52 -24.48
C ALA A 17 15.99 2.83 -24.46
N ALA A 18 16.40 3.31 -23.29
CA ALA A 18 17.21 4.52 -23.15
C ALA A 18 18.58 4.41 -23.84
N PHE A 19 19.13 3.20 -23.95
CA PHE A 19 20.44 2.96 -24.57
C PHE A 19 20.36 2.53 -26.04
N VAL A 20 19.27 1.84 -26.45
CA VAL A 20 19.11 1.30 -27.81
C VAL A 20 18.54 2.35 -28.77
N LEU A 21 17.76 3.32 -28.27
CA LEU A 21 17.18 4.37 -29.13
C LEU A 21 18.27 5.25 -29.78
N PRO A 22 18.20 5.49 -31.11
CA PRO A 22 19.19 6.27 -31.84
C PRO A 22 19.28 7.69 -31.29
N SER A 23 20.50 8.21 -31.17
CA SER A 23 20.76 9.57 -30.69
C SER A 23 20.96 10.61 -31.80
N ASP A 24 20.66 10.21 -33.05
CA ASP A 24 20.84 11.06 -34.22
C ASP A 24 19.83 12.20 -34.17
N GLY A 25 20.34 13.43 -34.17
CA GLY A 25 19.62 14.66 -33.90
C GLY A 25 18.32 14.94 -34.67
N ALA A 26 17.95 14.08 -35.63
CA ALA A 26 16.68 14.14 -36.36
C ALA A 26 15.48 13.53 -35.58
N SER A 27 15.73 12.65 -34.61
CA SER A 27 14.67 11.92 -33.85
C SER A 27 14.27 12.60 -32.53
N GLY A 28 14.93 13.68 -32.14
CA GLY A 28 14.65 14.37 -30.86
C GLY A 28 15.11 13.62 -29.58
N TRP A 29 15.76 12.47 -29.72
CA TRP A 29 16.28 11.65 -28.62
C TRP A 29 17.69 12.07 -28.21
N GLY A 30 17.76 13.11 -27.37
CA GLY A 30 19.01 13.59 -26.78
C GLY A 30 19.27 13.00 -25.39
N MET A 31 20.37 13.44 -24.78
CA MET A 31 20.73 13.08 -23.41
C MET A 31 19.60 13.35 -22.41
N GLY A 32 18.85 14.45 -22.59
CA GLY A 32 17.73 14.81 -21.73
C GLY A 32 16.61 13.75 -21.74
N SER A 33 16.26 13.23 -22.93
CA SER A 33 15.23 12.18 -23.06
C SER A 33 15.68 10.87 -22.40
N ARG A 34 16.96 10.52 -22.51
CA ARG A 34 17.54 9.34 -21.86
C ARG A 34 17.49 9.47 -20.33
N LEU A 35 17.90 10.60 -19.80
CA LEU A 35 17.82 10.88 -18.37
C LEU A 35 16.36 10.86 -17.86
N ALA A 36 15.42 11.40 -18.64
CA ALA A 36 14.00 11.35 -18.31
C ALA A 36 13.46 9.91 -18.25
N LEU A 37 13.85 9.04 -19.19
CA LEU A 37 13.45 7.62 -19.15
C LEU A 37 14.04 6.88 -17.94
N VAL A 38 15.28 7.11 -17.60
CA VAL A 38 15.91 6.52 -16.42
C VAL A 38 15.24 7.02 -15.16
N ALA A 39 14.97 8.32 -15.05
CA ALA A 39 14.26 8.90 -13.91
C ALA A 39 12.85 8.32 -13.76
N LEU A 40 12.12 8.18 -14.87
CA LEU A 40 10.79 7.54 -14.88
C LEU A 40 10.85 6.08 -14.44
N ALA A 41 11.84 5.32 -14.90
CA ALA A 41 12.07 3.93 -14.52
C ALA A 41 12.32 3.81 -13.00
N LEU A 42 13.19 4.66 -12.45
CA LEU A 42 13.49 4.68 -11.02
C LEU A 42 12.28 5.09 -10.18
N ALA A 43 11.53 6.11 -10.62
CA ALA A 43 10.29 6.52 -9.95
C ALA A 43 9.23 5.40 -9.94
N GLY A 44 9.07 4.71 -11.08
CA GLY A 44 8.18 3.56 -11.20
C GLY A 44 8.60 2.40 -10.29
N ALA A 45 9.89 2.06 -10.26
CA ALA A 45 10.43 1.02 -9.38
C ALA A 45 10.21 1.37 -7.90
N TYR A 46 10.46 2.62 -7.51
CA TYR A 46 10.19 3.09 -6.15
C TYR A 46 8.70 2.97 -5.79
N PHE A 47 7.80 3.39 -6.69
CA PHE A 47 6.36 3.30 -6.48
C PHE A 47 5.89 1.85 -6.33
N LEU A 48 6.38 0.94 -7.19
CA LEU A 48 6.06 -0.49 -7.11
C LEU A 48 6.58 -1.13 -5.83
N HIS A 49 7.77 -0.73 -5.39
CA HIS A 49 8.31 -1.16 -4.09
C HIS A 49 7.41 -0.70 -2.94
N ARG A 50 6.98 0.57 -2.95
CA ARG A 50 6.06 1.10 -1.93
C ARG A 50 4.70 0.39 -1.94
N LEU A 51 4.20 0.04 -3.13
CA LEU A 51 2.95 -0.71 -3.28
C LEU A 51 3.07 -2.14 -2.73
N ALA A 52 4.22 -2.79 -2.94
CA ALA A 52 4.48 -4.14 -2.43
C ALA A 52 4.64 -4.18 -0.90
N ASP A 53 4.97 -3.05 -0.28
CA ASP A 53 5.21 -2.93 1.16
C ASP A 53 3.93 -2.62 1.96
N VAL A 54 2.81 -2.38 1.28
CA VAL A 54 1.50 -2.12 1.90
C VAL A 54 1.05 -3.31 2.73
N ARG A 55 0.86 -3.09 4.04
CA ARG A 55 0.48 -4.15 4.99
C ARG A 55 -0.18 -3.62 6.25
N LEU A 56 -0.92 -4.49 6.91
CA LEU A 56 -1.44 -4.32 8.26
C LEU A 56 -0.76 -5.35 9.16
N VAL A 57 -0.09 -4.90 10.21
CA VAL A 57 0.56 -5.76 11.20
C VAL A 57 -0.02 -5.46 12.57
N ALA A 58 -0.60 -6.47 13.20
CA ALA A 58 -1.10 -6.42 14.57
C ALA A 58 -0.15 -7.17 15.50
N ASP A 59 0.20 -6.56 16.62
CA ASP A 59 0.99 -7.17 17.69
C ASP A 59 0.32 -6.96 19.06
N ASP A 60 0.96 -7.38 20.13
CA ASP A 60 0.40 -7.30 21.48
C ASP A 60 0.19 -5.86 21.97
N THR A 61 0.90 -4.90 21.42
CA THR A 61 0.89 -3.49 21.84
C THR A 61 0.03 -2.59 20.94
N GLY A 62 -0.30 -3.04 19.72
CA GLY A 62 -1.09 -2.23 18.80
C GLY A 62 -1.07 -2.71 17.36
N VAL A 63 -1.37 -1.80 16.46
CA VAL A 63 -1.53 -2.03 15.04
C VAL A 63 -0.64 -1.08 14.25
N SER A 64 0.14 -1.61 13.34
CA SER A 64 0.93 -0.84 12.36
C SER A 64 0.27 -0.94 11.00
N VAL A 65 -0.18 0.20 10.48
CA VAL A 65 -0.73 0.34 9.14
C VAL A 65 0.36 0.94 8.25
N VAL A 66 0.81 0.18 7.26
CA VAL A 66 1.78 0.64 6.25
C VAL A 66 1.04 0.81 4.93
N ASN A 67 0.88 2.05 4.49
CA ASN A 67 0.30 2.42 3.21
C ASN A 67 1.37 2.93 2.24
N ILE A 68 1.00 3.18 0.99
CA ILE A 68 1.92 3.64 -0.07
C ILE A 68 2.66 4.92 0.35
N VAL A 69 1.95 5.90 0.93
CA VAL A 69 2.50 7.22 1.26
C VAL A 69 2.80 7.37 2.75
N HIS A 70 1.88 6.93 3.61
CA HIS A 70 1.96 7.13 5.05
C HIS A 70 1.93 5.80 5.78
N SER A 71 2.71 5.71 6.86
CA SER A 71 2.63 4.62 7.82
C SER A 71 2.24 5.19 9.17
N ARG A 72 1.33 4.52 9.86
CA ARG A 72 0.88 4.94 11.20
C ARG A 72 0.83 3.72 12.13
N ARG A 73 1.32 3.89 13.34
CA ARG A 73 1.14 2.95 14.43
C ARG A 73 0.05 3.47 15.35
N LEU A 74 -0.86 2.59 15.71
CA LEU A 74 -1.96 2.84 16.65
C LEU A 74 -1.84 1.88 17.82
N GLU A 75 -2.10 2.35 19.03
CA GLU A 75 -2.38 1.48 20.16
C GLU A 75 -3.78 0.87 20.02
N TRP A 76 -4.02 -0.29 20.65
CA TRP A 76 -5.34 -0.94 20.56
C TRP A 76 -6.47 -0.02 21.06
N ALA A 77 -6.20 0.78 22.10
CA ALA A 77 -7.17 1.75 22.64
C ALA A 77 -7.52 2.90 21.67
N GLU A 78 -6.69 3.15 20.67
CA GLU A 78 -6.97 4.17 19.65
C GLU A 78 -7.88 3.66 18.54
N VAL A 79 -8.00 2.33 18.35
CA VAL A 79 -8.86 1.74 17.31
C VAL A 79 -10.28 1.60 17.84
N VAL A 80 -11.16 2.48 17.41
CA VAL A 80 -12.56 2.55 17.86
C VAL A 80 -13.47 1.65 17.01
N GLY A 81 -13.16 1.48 15.73
CA GLY A 81 -13.99 0.71 14.83
C GLY A 81 -13.25 0.24 13.59
N VAL A 82 -13.81 -0.78 12.95
CA VAL A 82 -13.34 -1.36 11.68
C VAL A 82 -14.51 -1.42 10.72
N ARG A 83 -14.38 -0.87 9.52
CA ARG A 83 -15.44 -0.90 8.51
C ARG A 83 -14.90 -1.20 7.12
N LEU A 84 -15.72 -1.85 6.31
CA LEU A 84 -15.53 -2.05 4.89
C LEU A 84 -16.89 -1.92 4.22
N LEU A 85 -17.29 -0.68 3.95
CA LEU A 85 -18.60 -0.35 3.36
C LEU A 85 -18.59 -0.55 1.84
N ARG A 86 -19.80 -0.44 1.24
CA ARG A 86 -19.96 -0.63 -0.20
C ARG A 86 -19.17 0.38 -1.03
N ASP A 87 -19.00 1.59 -0.54
CA ASP A 87 -18.35 2.69 -1.25
C ASP A 87 -16.86 2.88 -0.86
N ASP A 88 -16.39 2.12 0.15
CA ASP A 88 -14.99 2.15 0.54
C ASP A 88 -14.16 1.27 -0.39
N PRO A 89 -13.09 1.76 -1.03
CA PRO A 89 -12.21 0.95 -1.88
C PRO A 89 -11.32 -0.01 -1.07
N TRP A 90 -11.10 0.27 0.21
CA TRP A 90 -10.31 -0.51 1.18
C TRP A 90 -10.92 -0.47 2.57
N MET A 91 -10.42 -1.29 3.46
CA MET A 91 -10.83 -1.29 4.87
C MET A 91 -10.44 0.04 5.53
N MET A 92 -11.34 0.58 6.35
CA MET A 92 -11.14 1.80 7.11
C MET A 92 -11.12 1.48 8.61
N LEU A 93 -10.20 2.11 9.33
CA LEU A 93 -10.20 2.13 10.80
C LEU A 93 -10.72 3.47 11.28
N ASP A 94 -11.69 3.43 12.19
CA ASP A 94 -12.11 4.61 12.92
C ASP A 94 -11.18 4.76 14.13
N VAL A 95 -10.54 5.91 14.24
CA VAL A 95 -9.53 6.19 15.26
C VAL A 95 -10.08 7.17 16.27
N SER A 96 -9.66 7.05 17.53
CA SER A 96 -10.14 7.85 18.65
C SER A 96 -9.94 9.37 18.49
N ASP A 97 -9.02 9.78 17.62
CA ASP A 97 -8.82 11.20 17.25
C ASP A 97 -9.86 11.72 16.23
N GLY A 98 -10.80 10.87 15.80
CA GLY A 98 -11.82 11.21 14.81
C GLY A 98 -11.34 11.19 13.36
N GLN A 99 -10.08 10.86 13.08
CA GLN A 99 -9.53 10.78 11.74
C GLN A 99 -9.58 9.32 11.23
N PRO A 100 -10.41 8.98 10.24
CA PRO A 100 -10.43 7.63 9.71
C PRO A 100 -9.11 7.30 8.99
N LEU A 101 -8.57 6.11 9.25
CA LEU A 101 -7.32 5.63 8.66
C LEU A 101 -7.61 4.54 7.63
N ALA A 102 -7.19 4.76 6.39
CA ALA A 102 -7.29 3.76 5.33
C ALA A 102 -6.28 2.63 5.53
N VAL A 103 -6.70 1.38 5.35
CA VAL A 103 -5.84 0.18 5.34
C VAL A 103 -5.81 -0.36 3.93
N MET A 104 -4.89 0.16 3.12
CA MET A 104 -4.80 -0.17 1.69
C MET A 104 -4.41 -1.64 1.44
N GLY A 105 -3.88 -2.35 2.44
CA GLY A 105 -3.56 -3.78 2.37
C GLY A 105 -4.77 -4.70 2.35
N VAL A 106 -5.98 -4.19 2.66
CA VAL A 106 -7.25 -4.94 2.58
C VAL A 106 -8.16 -4.21 1.60
N GLN A 107 -8.16 -4.67 0.36
CA GLN A 107 -8.88 -4.02 -0.74
C GLN A 107 -10.24 -4.68 -0.95
N LYS A 108 -11.28 -3.87 -1.13
CA LYS A 108 -12.62 -4.38 -1.43
C LYS A 108 -12.68 -5.20 -2.73
N ALA A 109 -11.82 -4.89 -3.70
CA ALA A 109 -11.71 -5.64 -4.94
C ALA A 109 -11.38 -7.13 -4.73
N ASP A 110 -10.81 -7.50 -3.57
CA ASP A 110 -10.55 -8.90 -3.18
C ASP A 110 -11.82 -9.65 -2.73
N GLY A 111 -12.99 -9.01 -2.77
CA GLY A 111 -14.29 -9.64 -2.56
C GLY A 111 -14.46 -10.29 -1.19
N ALA A 112 -14.82 -11.59 -1.19
CA ALA A 112 -15.05 -12.35 0.04
C ALA A 112 -13.82 -12.44 0.95
N TYR A 113 -12.62 -12.45 0.37
CA TYR A 113 -11.37 -12.46 1.14
C TYR A 113 -11.21 -11.18 1.96
N ALA A 114 -11.46 -10.01 1.37
CA ALA A 114 -11.40 -8.73 2.08
C ALA A 114 -12.41 -8.66 3.22
N GLN A 115 -13.64 -9.17 3.01
CA GLN A 115 -14.68 -9.24 4.04
C GLN A 115 -14.25 -10.13 5.22
N GLU A 116 -13.65 -11.28 4.91
CA GLU A 116 -13.12 -12.21 5.94
C GLU A 116 -11.99 -11.55 6.74
N GLN A 117 -11.04 -10.89 6.08
CA GLN A 117 -9.93 -10.19 6.74
C GLN A 117 -10.43 -9.05 7.63
N ALA A 118 -11.34 -8.20 7.12
CA ALA A 118 -11.96 -7.14 7.90
C ALA A 118 -12.73 -7.68 9.13
N GLY A 119 -13.50 -8.74 8.95
CA GLY A 119 -14.22 -9.41 10.04
C GLY A 119 -13.30 -10.04 11.08
N ARG A 120 -12.19 -10.67 10.65
CA ARG A 120 -11.17 -11.23 11.54
C ARG A 120 -10.48 -10.12 12.35
N PHE A 121 -10.12 -9.03 11.70
CA PHE A 121 -9.51 -7.89 12.36
C PHE A 121 -10.46 -7.19 13.33
N ALA A 122 -11.75 -7.02 12.97
CA ALA A 122 -12.76 -6.44 13.86
C ALA A 122 -12.95 -7.28 15.15
N ARG A 123 -12.93 -8.62 15.04
CA ARG A 123 -12.97 -9.48 16.23
C ARG A 123 -11.73 -9.29 17.11
N MET A 124 -10.54 -9.21 16.50
CA MET A 124 -9.29 -8.97 17.24
C MET A 124 -9.33 -7.63 17.99
N VAL A 125 -9.81 -6.56 17.37
CA VAL A 125 -10.02 -5.25 18.03
C VAL A 125 -10.97 -5.41 19.21
N ALA A 126 -12.12 -6.07 19.04
CA ALA A 126 -13.10 -6.26 20.12
C ALA A 126 -12.53 -7.08 21.28
N GLU A 127 -11.66 -8.04 21.04
CA GLU A 127 -10.98 -8.83 22.08
C GLU A 127 -9.96 -8.02 22.86
N ARG A 128 -9.20 -7.14 22.15
CA ARG A 128 -8.11 -6.35 22.74
C ARG A 128 -8.60 -5.06 23.43
N THR A 129 -9.78 -4.55 23.07
CA THR A 129 -10.39 -3.36 23.67
C THR A 129 -11.39 -3.67 24.77
N ARG A 130 -11.73 -4.94 25.03
CA ARG A 130 -12.54 -5.33 26.18
C ARG A 130 -11.78 -5.02 27.46
N THR A 131 -12.33 -4.09 28.25
CA THR A 131 -11.89 -3.87 29.62
C THR A 131 -12.29 -5.08 30.47
N PRO A 132 -11.43 -5.58 31.40
CA PRO A 132 -11.73 -6.76 32.24
C PRO A 132 -12.89 -6.62 33.24
N SER A 133 -13.71 -5.57 33.15
CA SER A 133 -14.74 -5.19 34.13
C SER A 133 -16.18 -5.33 33.63
N ASP A 134 -16.41 -6.02 32.52
CA ASP A 134 -17.79 -6.28 32.08
C ASP A 134 -18.11 -7.77 32.35
N PRO A 135 -19.01 -8.06 33.36
CA PRO A 135 -19.42 -9.42 33.69
C PRO A 135 -20.31 -10.04 32.61
#